data_cd38e6a4b0442631d0f8f5d766cd7520
#
_entry.id   cd38e6a4b0442631d0f8f5d766cd7520
#
_cell.length_a   1.000
_cell.length_b   1.000
_cell.length_c   1.000
_cell.angle_alpha   90.00
_cell.angle_beta   90.00
_cell.angle_gamma   90.00
#
_symmetry.space_group_name_H-M   'P 1'
#
loop_
_entity.id
_entity.type
_entity.pdbx_description
1 polymer ?
#
loop_
_entity_poly.entity_id
_entity_poly.type
_entity_poly.pdbx_seq_one_letter_code
_entity_poly.pdbx_strand_id
1 'polypeptide(L)'
;MVFEGVTIPSNPLLETLLLRLRDKSTPLPEFRKLVEEIGQFLAYEISKELPQTWKCVETPLGKACGRHVETSSVVLVTVLRAGLPLAWGMLRVWNSARVGFIAARRVEEHVKRVGDRLVFDVEIGYIKLPEIRAGRDLVVIVDPMLATGSTLCRVLDVVHRYNPMKIVVASVIAARDGVERLRECSNKFNVGVHLYVVAIDEQLNDKGFIVPGLGDAGDRAFG
;
A
#
# COMPACT_ATOMS: atom_id res chain seq x y z
N MET A 1 -0.42 18.05 10.50
CA MET A 1 -1.88 17.77 10.44
C MET A 1 -2.04 16.25 10.56
N VAL A 2 -2.79 15.75 11.54
CA VAL A 2 -3.01 14.31 11.71
C VAL A 2 -4.24 13.94 10.89
N PHE A 3 -4.06 13.10 9.88
CA PHE A 3 -5.18 12.54 9.12
C PHE A 3 -5.71 11.30 9.86
N GLU A 4 -6.97 11.28 10.22
CA GLU A 4 -7.62 10.11 10.79
C GLU A 4 -7.57 8.93 9.80
N GLY A 5 -7.19 7.74 10.28
CA GLY A 5 -7.02 6.55 9.44
C GLY A 5 -5.73 6.55 8.59
N VAL A 6 -4.74 7.39 8.93
CA VAL A 6 -3.44 7.45 8.25
C VAL A 6 -2.31 7.30 9.27
N THR A 7 -1.38 6.41 8.97
CA THR A 7 -0.14 6.24 9.72
C THR A 7 1.07 6.60 8.85
N ILE A 8 1.88 7.52 9.33
CA ILE A 8 3.18 7.86 8.76
C ILE A 8 4.23 7.40 9.78
N PRO A 9 4.94 6.28 9.54
CA PRO A 9 5.94 5.79 10.47
C PRO A 9 7.09 6.78 10.59
N SER A 10 7.44 7.16 11.82
CA SER A 10 8.58 8.05 12.08
C SER A 10 9.84 7.21 12.27
N ASN A 11 10.73 7.20 11.27
CA ASN A 11 12.02 6.51 11.34
C ASN A 11 13.04 7.18 10.41
N PRO A 12 14.19 7.67 10.92
CA PRO A 12 15.18 8.36 10.11
C PRO A 12 15.75 7.52 8.96
N LEU A 13 15.87 6.19 9.14
CA LEU A 13 16.33 5.32 8.06
C LEU A 13 15.30 5.24 6.93
N LEU A 14 14.01 5.19 7.26
CA LEU A 14 12.95 5.20 6.26
C LEU A 14 12.94 6.50 5.44
N GLU A 15 13.19 7.64 6.10
CA GLU A 15 13.36 8.93 5.45
C GLU A 15 14.59 8.94 4.53
N THR A 16 15.69 8.31 4.94
CA THR A 16 16.90 8.15 4.12
C THR A 16 16.62 7.30 2.88
N LEU A 17 15.91 6.17 3.02
CA LEU A 17 15.51 5.32 1.88
C LEU A 17 14.62 6.11 0.91
N LEU A 18 13.66 6.86 1.43
CA LEU A 18 12.78 7.70 0.62
C LEU A 18 13.56 8.77 -0.14
N LEU A 19 14.53 9.45 0.51
CA LEU A 19 15.35 10.48 -0.14
C LEU A 19 16.14 9.90 -1.32
N ARG A 20 16.77 8.72 -1.13
CA ARG A 20 17.46 8.01 -2.21
C ARG A 20 16.50 7.59 -3.32
N LEU A 21 15.31 7.15 -2.98
CA LEU A 21 14.28 6.77 -3.94
C LEU A 21 13.81 7.96 -4.79
N ARG A 22 13.72 9.16 -4.19
CA ARG A 22 13.36 10.41 -4.90
C ARG A 22 14.44 10.88 -5.87
N ASP A 23 15.71 10.56 -5.62
CA ASP A 23 16.81 10.99 -6.48
C ASP A 23 16.63 10.45 -7.91
N LYS A 24 16.56 11.36 -8.88
CA LYS A 24 16.43 11.03 -10.30
C LYS A 24 17.58 10.20 -10.87
N SER A 25 18.75 10.27 -10.22
CA SER A 25 19.96 9.51 -10.61
C SER A 25 19.95 8.07 -10.09
N THR A 26 19.03 7.69 -9.20
CA THR A 26 18.93 6.33 -8.68
C THR A 26 18.61 5.35 -9.82
N PRO A 27 19.52 4.41 -10.12
CA PRO A 27 19.34 3.48 -11.22
C PRO A 27 18.24 2.46 -10.93
N LEU A 28 17.63 1.94 -12.00
CA LEU A 28 16.47 1.04 -11.95
C LEU A 28 16.63 -0.16 -10.99
N PRO A 29 17.77 -0.90 -10.94
CA PRO A 29 17.93 -2.00 -9.98
C PRO A 29 17.92 -1.52 -8.52
N GLU A 30 18.53 -0.38 -8.27
CA GLU A 30 18.58 0.21 -6.92
C GLU A 30 17.20 0.74 -6.53
N PHE A 31 16.48 1.37 -7.45
CA PHE A 31 15.11 1.83 -7.20
C PHE A 31 14.21 0.68 -6.71
N ARG A 32 14.24 -0.48 -7.41
CA ARG A 32 13.49 -1.66 -6.97
C ARG A 32 13.88 -2.13 -5.57
N LYS A 33 15.19 -2.19 -5.30
CA LYS A 33 15.71 -2.60 -4.00
C LYS A 33 15.25 -1.69 -2.87
N LEU A 34 15.29 -0.37 -3.08
CA LEU A 34 14.81 0.61 -2.10
C LEU A 34 13.31 0.46 -1.83
N VAL A 35 12.50 0.23 -2.87
CA VAL A 35 11.06 -0.03 -2.70
C VAL A 35 10.81 -1.32 -1.92
N GLU A 36 11.60 -2.39 -2.17
CA GLU A 36 11.52 -3.64 -1.38
C GLU A 36 11.89 -3.41 0.10
N GLU A 37 12.95 -2.66 0.39
CA GLU A 37 13.36 -2.33 1.76
C GLU A 37 12.27 -1.55 2.51
N ILE A 38 11.64 -0.57 1.84
CA ILE A 38 10.49 0.17 2.38
C ILE A 38 9.31 -0.79 2.62
N GLY A 39 9.08 -1.75 1.70
CA GLY A 39 8.04 -2.76 1.85
C GLY A 39 8.21 -3.62 3.09
N GLN A 40 9.44 -4.05 3.40
CA GLN A 40 9.73 -4.77 4.64
C GLN A 40 9.40 -3.92 5.87
N PHE A 41 9.81 -2.66 5.86
CA PHE A 41 9.55 -1.74 6.96
C PHE A 41 8.05 -1.54 7.21
N LEU A 42 7.30 -1.27 6.14
CA LEU A 42 5.85 -1.11 6.23
C LEU A 42 5.16 -2.39 6.71
N ALA A 43 5.65 -3.57 6.33
CA ALA A 43 5.10 -4.83 6.82
C ALA A 43 5.25 -4.98 8.35
N TYR A 44 6.40 -4.60 8.93
CA TYR A 44 6.56 -4.56 10.39
C TYR A 44 5.56 -3.60 11.05
N GLU A 45 5.39 -2.41 10.51
CA GLU A 45 4.46 -1.42 11.04
C GLU A 45 3.00 -1.90 10.95
N ILE A 46 2.60 -2.41 9.79
CA ILE A 46 1.24 -2.94 9.55
C ILE A 46 0.96 -4.19 10.38
N SER A 47 1.98 -4.95 10.79
CA SER A 47 1.80 -6.11 11.68
C SER A 47 1.12 -5.76 13.01
N LYS A 48 1.11 -4.50 13.41
CA LYS A 48 0.37 -4.00 14.59
C LYS A 48 -1.15 -4.13 14.43
N GLU A 49 -1.63 -4.20 13.19
CA GLU A 49 -3.05 -4.38 12.85
C GLU A 49 -3.52 -5.85 12.92
N LEU A 50 -2.57 -6.79 12.96
CA LEU A 50 -2.88 -8.21 13.03
C LEU A 50 -3.37 -8.60 14.43
N PRO A 51 -4.36 -9.50 14.51
CA PRO A 51 -4.77 -10.08 15.79
C PRO A 51 -3.59 -10.76 16.49
N GLN A 52 -3.42 -10.43 17.77
CA GLN A 52 -2.35 -10.98 18.58
C GLN A 52 -2.90 -12.08 19.49
N THR A 53 -2.20 -13.22 19.53
CA THR A 53 -2.46 -14.34 20.42
C THR A 53 -1.27 -14.54 21.35
N TRP A 54 -1.49 -15.23 22.49
CA TRP A 54 -0.41 -15.59 23.39
C TRP A 54 0.02 -17.02 23.08
N LYS A 55 1.30 -17.23 22.77
CA LYS A 55 1.85 -18.55 22.43
C LYS A 55 3.04 -18.88 23.30
N CYS A 56 3.13 -20.13 23.72
CA CYS A 56 4.26 -20.64 24.48
C CYS A 56 5.01 -21.70 23.65
N VAL A 57 6.32 -21.71 23.82
CA VAL A 57 7.24 -22.69 23.18
C VAL A 57 8.20 -23.25 24.23
N GLU A 58 8.69 -24.46 23.99
CA GLU A 58 9.80 -25.00 24.78
C GLU A 58 11.12 -24.50 24.17
N THR A 59 11.99 -23.97 25.03
CA THR A 59 13.37 -23.61 24.68
C THR A 59 14.34 -24.67 25.21
N PRO A 60 15.61 -24.66 24.81
CA PRO A 60 16.59 -25.58 25.40
C PRO A 60 16.76 -25.49 26.92
N LEU A 61 16.33 -24.39 27.53
CA LEU A 61 16.52 -24.14 28.98
C LEU A 61 15.20 -23.98 29.76
N GLY A 62 14.04 -24.08 29.09
CA GLY A 62 12.74 -23.96 29.78
C GLY A 62 11.64 -23.42 28.85
N LYS A 63 10.50 -23.06 29.43
CA LYS A 63 9.33 -22.55 28.72
C LYS A 63 9.39 -21.03 28.55
N ALA A 64 9.16 -20.55 27.33
CA ALA A 64 9.02 -19.14 27.00
C ALA A 64 7.65 -18.86 26.37
N CYS A 65 7.00 -17.74 26.78
CA CYS A 65 5.70 -17.33 26.26
C CYS A 65 5.77 -15.90 25.74
N GLY A 66 5.08 -15.61 24.65
CA GLY A 66 5.08 -14.29 24.03
C GLY A 66 3.90 -14.05 23.10
N ARG A 67 3.82 -12.82 22.58
CA ARG A 67 2.83 -12.45 21.57
C ARG A 67 3.17 -13.13 20.26
N HIS A 68 2.16 -13.61 19.57
CA HIS A 68 2.25 -14.24 18.26
C HIS A 68 1.19 -13.63 17.33
N VAL A 69 1.55 -13.39 16.09
CA VAL A 69 0.67 -12.96 15.01
C VAL A 69 0.66 -14.03 13.92
N GLU A 70 -0.51 -14.27 13.32
CA GLU A 70 -0.66 -15.26 12.26
C GLU A 70 -0.63 -14.57 10.89
N THR A 71 0.50 -14.66 10.20
CA THR A 71 0.71 -13.99 8.90
C THR A 71 -0.03 -14.65 7.74
N SER A 72 -0.53 -15.88 7.89
CA SER A 72 -1.40 -16.54 6.91
C SER A 72 -2.80 -15.89 6.80
N SER A 73 -3.15 -15.01 7.74
CA SER A 73 -4.34 -14.16 7.66
C SER A 73 -4.14 -12.90 6.80
N VAL A 74 -2.92 -12.66 6.30
CA VAL A 74 -2.65 -11.52 5.41
C VAL A 74 -2.88 -11.91 3.96
N VAL A 75 -3.58 -11.04 3.24
CA VAL A 75 -3.72 -11.11 1.78
C VAL A 75 -3.17 -9.83 1.19
N LEU A 76 -2.07 -9.94 0.44
CA LEU A 76 -1.53 -8.83 -0.34
C LEU A 76 -2.30 -8.73 -1.66
N VAL A 77 -2.85 -7.56 -1.95
CA VAL A 77 -3.45 -7.24 -3.26
C VAL A 77 -2.54 -6.23 -3.95
N THR A 78 -1.71 -6.74 -4.85
CA THR A 78 -0.68 -5.96 -5.53
C THR A 78 -1.25 -5.28 -6.77
N VAL A 79 -1.14 -3.96 -6.82
CA VAL A 79 -1.52 -3.17 -8.00
C VAL A 79 -0.36 -3.19 -9.00
N LEU A 80 -0.58 -3.85 -10.13
CA LEU A 80 0.43 -4.00 -11.16
C LEU A 80 0.56 -2.73 -11.99
N ARG A 81 1.78 -2.42 -12.46
CA ARG A 81 3.11 -3.05 -12.30
C ARG A 81 3.84 -2.55 -11.04
N ALA A 82 3.68 -1.26 -10.70
CA ALA A 82 4.47 -0.52 -9.72
C ALA A 82 4.46 -1.12 -8.30
N GLY A 83 3.39 -1.81 -7.91
CA GLY A 83 3.27 -2.43 -6.58
C GLY A 83 4.16 -3.65 -6.34
N LEU A 84 4.71 -4.27 -7.40
CA LEU A 84 5.47 -5.53 -7.27
C LEU A 84 6.66 -5.45 -6.32
N PRO A 85 7.59 -4.50 -6.42
CA PRO A 85 8.75 -4.46 -5.53
C PRO A 85 8.34 -4.25 -4.06
N LEU A 86 7.32 -3.41 -3.81
CA LEU A 86 6.80 -3.17 -2.47
C LEU A 86 6.20 -4.44 -1.87
N ALA A 87 5.42 -5.20 -2.66
CA ALA A 87 4.83 -6.47 -2.24
C ALA A 87 5.91 -7.53 -1.97
N TRP A 88 6.97 -7.61 -2.78
CA TRP A 88 8.09 -8.52 -2.53
C TRP A 88 8.79 -8.22 -1.21
N GLY A 89 9.00 -6.95 -0.88
CA GLY A 89 9.51 -6.54 0.42
C GLY A 89 8.62 -7.03 1.56
N MET A 90 7.31 -6.85 1.45
CA MET A 90 6.35 -7.32 2.46
C MET A 90 6.35 -8.84 2.62
N LEU A 91 6.48 -9.60 1.53
CA LEU A 91 6.56 -11.07 1.56
C LEU A 91 7.79 -11.61 2.27
N ARG A 92 8.88 -10.85 2.36
CA ARG A 92 10.05 -11.25 3.17
C ARG A 92 9.74 -11.26 4.66
N VAL A 93 8.78 -10.45 5.10
CA VAL A 93 8.32 -10.37 6.49
C VAL A 93 7.13 -11.32 6.71
N TRP A 94 6.18 -11.35 5.78
CA TRP A 94 4.98 -12.18 5.83
C TRP A 94 5.06 -13.33 4.84
N ASN A 95 5.98 -14.27 5.08
CA ASN A 95 6.24 -15.38 4.17
C ASN A 95 5.06 -16.33 3.94
N SER A 96 4.08 -16.33 4.83
CA SER A 96 2.83 -17.10 4.73
C SER A 96 1.66 -16.31 4.14
N ALA A 97 1.86 -15.03 3.78
CA ALA A 97 0.80 -14.21 3.19
C ALA A 97 0.40 -14.73 1.81
N ARG A 98 -0.89 -14.65 1.51
CA ARG A 98 -1.42 -14.97 0.18
C ARG A 98 -1.37 -13.73 -0.70
N VAL A 99 -1.13 -13.91 -2.01
CA VAL A 99 -0.94 -12.79 -2.93
C VAL A 99 -1.95 -12.84 -4.05
N GLY A 100 -2.59 -11.71 -4.29
CA GLY A 100 -3.41 -11.45 -5.46
C GLY A 100 -2.88 -10.27 -6.26
N PHE A 101 -3.33 -10.16 -7.51
CA PHE A 101 -2.90 -9.14 -8.45
C PHE A 101 -4.11 -8.46 -9.09
N ILE A 102 -4.02 -7.14 -9.22
CA ILE A 102 -4.95 -6.32 -9.98
C ILE A 102 -4.12 -5.45 -10.93
N ALA A 103 -4.30 -5.64 -12.25
CA ALA A 103 -3.74 -4.74 -13.23
C ALA A 103 -4.75 -3.63 -13.52
N ALA A 104 -4.43 -2.44 -13.06
CA ALA A 104 -5.23 -1.23 -13.23
C ALA A 104 -4.43 -0.18 -14.01
N ARG A 105 -5.09 0.50 -14.96
CA ARG A 105 -4.50 1.63 -15.67
C ARG A 105 -5.45 2.83 -15.65
N ARG A 106 -4.89 4.01 -15.58
CA ARG A 106 -5.64 5.25 -15.78
C ARG A 106 -5.93 5.43 -17.28
N VAL A 107 -7.13 5.88 -17.59
CA VAL A 107 -7.52 6.29 -18.96
C VAL A 107 -7.24 7.79 -19.04
N GLU A 108 -6.11 8.14 -19.65
CA GLU A 108 -5.61 9.53 -19.66
C GLU A 108 -6.50 10.46 -20.51
N GLU A 109 -7.18 9.92 -21.52
CA GLU A 109 -8.13 10.67 -22.35
C GLU A 109 -9.41 11.06 -21.59
N HIS A 110 -9.71 10.37 -20.50
CA HIS A 110 -10.92 10.59 -19.70
C HIS A 110 -10.58 11.19 -18.33
N VAL A 111 -9.88 12.32 -18.34
CA VAL A 111 -9.63 13.09 -17.12
C VAL A 111 -10.79 14.06 -16.88
N LYS A 112 -11.31 14.07 -15.64
CA LYS A 112 -12.34 14.99 -15.19
C LYS A 112 -11.78 15.87 -14.07
N ARG A 113 -12.24 17.12 -13.99
CA ARG A 113 -12.02 17.93 -12.80
C ARG A 113 -13.29 17.92 -11.94
N VAL A 114 -13.14 17.57 -10.67
CA VAL A 114 -14.21 17.63 -9.68
C VAL A 114 -13.76 18.65 -8.61
N GLY A 115 -14.28 19.89 -8.71
CA GLY A 115 -13.67 21.03 -8.04
C GLY A 115 -12.25 21.26 -8.58
N ASP A 116 -11.29 21.40 -7.69
CA ASP A 116 -9.88 21.58 -8.06
C ASP A 116 -9.11 20.27 -8.27
N ARG A 117 -9.74 19.11 -8.07
CA ARG A 117 -9.08 17.80 -8.11
C ARG A 117 -9.20 17.13 -9.46
N LEU A 118 -8.10 16.46 -9.88
CA LEU A 118 -8.07 15.59 -11.04
C LEU A 118 -8.62 14.21 -10.72
N VAL A 119 -9.54 13.73 -11.55
CA VAL A 119 -10.16 12.40 -11.43
C VAL A 119 -9.99 11.68 -12.75
N PHE A 120 -9.35 10.51 -12.72
CA PHE A 120 -9.19 9.65 -13.89
C PHE A 120 -10.20 8.50 -13.85
N ASP A 121 -10.74 8.15 -15.00
CA ASP A 121 -11.37 6.85 -15.17
C ASP A 121 -10.28 5.76 -15.09
N VAL A 122 -10.61 4.62 -14.49
CA VAL A 122 -9.65 3.53 -14.28
C VAL A 122 -10.22 2.23 -14.83
N GLU A 123 -9.48 1.67 -15.76
CA GLU A 123 -9.76 0.34 -16.31
C GLU A 123 -9.00 -0.73 -15.51
N ILE A 124 -9.69 -1.83 -15.21
CA ILE A 124 -9.08 -3.03 -14.65
C ILE A 124 -9.04 -4.08 -15.75
N GLY A 125 -7.83 -4.36 -16.24
CA GLY A 125 -7.62 -5.34 -17.32
C GLY A 125 -7.41 -6.78 -16.80
N TYR A 126 -7.03 -6.93 -15.53
CA TYR A 126 -6.79 -8.26 -14.94
C TYR A 126 -7.05 -8.24 -13.45
N ILE A 127 -7.73 -9.29 -12.96
CA ILE A 127 -7.93 -9.55 -11.53
C ILE A 127 -7.68 -11.04 -11.27
N LYS A 128 -6.76 -11.33 -10.36
CA LYS A 128 -6.61 -12.66 -9.78
C LYS A 128 -6.34 -12.51 -8.30
N LEU A 129 -7.33 -12.83 -7.50
CA LEU A 129 -7.24 -12.79 -6.04
C LEU A 129 -7.27 -14.23 -5.49
N PRO A 130 -6.53 -14.52 -4.41
CA PRO A 130 -6.72 -15.74 -3.66
C PRO A 130 -8.05 -15.69 -2.91
N GLU A 131 -8.41 -16.77 -2.24
CA GLU A 131 -9.52 -16.75 -1.30
C GLU A 131 -9.27 -15.67 -0.22
N ILE A 132 -10.27 -14.83 0.01
CA ILE A 132 -10.32 -13.84 1.09
C ILE A 132 -11.41 -14.27 2.06
N ARG A 133 -11.01 -14.63 3.28
CA ARG A 133 -11.92 -15.11 4.32
C ARG A 133 -12.61 -13.92 4.99
N ALA A 134 -13.90 -13.80 4.79
CA ALA A 134 -14.71 -12.71 5.34
C ALA A 134 -14.56 -12.60 6.88
N GLY A 135 -14.39 -11.38 7.38
CA GLY A 135 -14.24 -11.08 8.80
C GLY A 135 -12.96 -11.62 9.46
N ARG A 136 -12.06 -12.27 8.71
CA ARG A 136 -10.84 -12.89 9.25
C ARG A 136 -9.54 -12.36 8.68
N ASP A 137 -9.52 -12.12 7.37
CA ASP A 137 -8.30 -11.73 6.69
C ASP A 137 -8.07 -10.21 6.73
N LEU A 138 -6.83 -9.83 6.97
CA LEU A 138 -6.34 -8.49 6.73
C LEU A 138 -5.95 -8.40 5.26
N VAL A 139 -6.63 -7.56 4.49
CA VAL A 139 -6.23 -7.28 3.10
C VAL A 139 -5.35 -6.05 3.07
N VAL A 140 -4.16 -6.18 2.49
CA VAL A 140 -3.22 -5.08 2.26
C VAL A 140 -3.14 -4.80 0.77
N ILE A 141 -3.69 -3.66 0.34
CA ILE A 141 -3.57 -3.17 -1.04
C ILE A 141 -2.23 -2.46 -1.17
N VAL A 142 -1.42 -2.92 -2.11
CA VAL A 142 -0.03 -2.49 -2.28
C VAL A 142 0.11 -1.70 -3.57
N ASP A 143 0.29 -0.38 -3.44
CA ASP A 143 0.57 0.55 -4.54
C ASP A 143 1.55 1.63 -4.04
N PRO A 144 2.74 1.78 -4.61
CA PRO A 144 3.74 2.73 -4.10
C PRO A 144 3.30 4.20 -4.15
N MET A 145 2.30 4.53 -4.95
CA MET A 145 1.91 5.93 -5.18
C MET A 145 0.42 6.17 -5.05
N LEU A 146 0.00 6.90 -4.03
CA LEU A 146 -1.36 7.41 -3.91
C LEU A 146 -1.40 8.87 -4.43
N ALA A 147 -1.49 9.04 -5.76
CA ALA A 147 -1.52 10.37 -6.39
C ALA A 147 -2.93 10.99 -6.33
N THR A 148 -3.78 10.77 -7.33
CA THR A 148 -5.16 11.29 -7.37
C THR A 148 -6.17 10.44 -6.59
N GLY A 149 -5.77 9.24 -6.15
CA GLY A 149 -6.63 8.27 -5.50
C GLY A 149 -7.55 7.46 -6.42
N SER A 150 -7.63 7.80 -7.71
CA SER A 150 -8.57 7.15 -8.66
C SER A 150 -8.36 5.64 -8.74
N THR A 151 -7.10 5.18 -8.88
CA THR A 151 -6.74 3.75 -8.96
C THR A 151 -7.12 3.01 -7.67
N LEU A 152 -6.68 3.54 -6.53
CA LEU A 152 -6.92 2.89 -5.24
C LEU A 152 -8.41 2.85 -4.87
N CYS A 153 -9.18 3.90 -5.17
CA CYS A 153 -10.65 3.85 -5.00
C CYS A 153 -11.28 2.75 -5.86
N ARG A 154 -10.82 2.58 -7.10
CA ARG A 154 -11.32 1.53 -7.98
C ARG A 154 -10.95 0.12 -7.51
N VAL A 155 -9.73 -0.05 -6.95
CA VAL A 155 -9.31 -1.31 -6.33
C VAL A 155 -10.10 -1.60 -5.05
N LEU A 156 -10.36 -0.58 -4.23
CA LEU A 156 -11.22 -0.70 -3.05
C LEU A 156 -12.63 -1.18 -3.41
N ASP A 157 -13.22 -0.68 -4.51
CA ASP A 157 -14.54 -1.13 -5.01
C ASP A 157 -14.58 -2.65 -5.34
N VAL A 158 -13.43 -3.23 -5.65
CA VAL A 158 -13.30 -4.67 -5.87
C VAL A 158 -13.15 -5.42 -4.54
N VAL A 159 -12.21 -4.96 -3.72
CA VAL A 159 -11.75 -5.69 -2.52
C VAL A 159 -12.78 -5.70 -1.40
N HIS A 160 -13.50 -4.57 -1.17
CA HIS A 160 -14.49 -4.48 -0.08
C HIS A 160 -15.61 -5.53 -0.17
N ARG A 161 -15.93 -6.01 -1.37
CA ARG A 161 -16.99 -7.00 -1.63
C ARG A 161 -16.72 -8.37 -0.97
N TYR A 162 -15.46 -8.65 -0.66
CA TYR A 162 -15.06 -9.86 0.04
C TYR A 162 -15.23 -9.76 1.57
N ASN A 163 -15.66 -8.59 2.07
CA ASN A 163 -15.88 -8.31 3.49
C ASN A 163 -14.71 -8.76 4.40
N PRO A 164 -13.46 -8.37 4.12
CA PRO A 164 -12.33 -8.72 4.95
C PRO A 164 -12.48 -8.14 6.37
N MET A 165 -11.67 -8.60 7.32
CA MET A 165 -11.65 -8.04 8.68
C MET A 165 -11.30 -6.55 8.67
N LYS A 166 -10.33 -6.16 7.85
CA LYS A 166 -9.85 -4.79 7.66
C LYS A 166 -9.15 -4.66 6.32
N ILE A 167 -9.16 -3.48 5.75
CA ILE A 167 -8.35 -3.14 4.57
C ILE A 167 -7.27 -2.15 4.99
N VAL A 168 -6.03 -2.43 4.62
CA VAL A 168 -4.91 -1.51 4.72
C VAL A 168 -4.47 -1.14 3.31
N VAL A 169 -4.19 0.13 3.07
CA VAL A 169 -3.49 0.60 1.88
C VAL A 169 -2.05 0.89 2.27
N ALA A 170 -1.09 0.32 1.56
CA ALA A 170 0.33 0.53 1.79
C ALA A 170 0.94 1.25 0.59
N SER A 171 1.46 2.46 0.82
CA SER A 171 2.07 3.30 -0.20
C SER A 171 3.41 3.87 0.27
N VAL A 172 4.30 4.18 -0.68
CA VAL A 172 5.57 4.86 -0.38
C VAL A 172 5.31 6.35 -0.22
N ILE A 173 4.64 6.97 -1.18
CA ILE A 173 4.24 8.37 -1.11
C ILE A 173 2.78 8.56 -1.47
N ALA A 174 2.18 9.59 -0.91
CA ALA A 174 0.84 10.04 -1.25
C ALA A 174 0.84 11.56 -1.55
N ALA A 175 -0.10 12.00 -2.37
CA ALA A 175 -0.48 13.40 -2.42
C ALA A 175 -1.64 13.66 -1.45
N ARG A 176 -1.75 14.89 -0.94
CA ARG A 176 -2.86 15.30 -0.08
C ARG A 176 -4.21 14.99 -0.71
N ASP A 177 -4.40 15.36 -1.98
CA ASP A 177 -5.64 15.10 -2.74
C ASP A 177 -5.99 13.60 -2.79
N GLY A 178 -4.96 12.76 -2.96
CA GLY A 178 -5.13 11.31 -2.98
C GLY A 178 -5.58 10.75 -1.63
N VAL A 179 -5.02 11.25 -0.54
CA VAL A 179 -5.41 10.87 0.83
C VAL A 179 -6.86 11.24 1.11
N GLU A 180 -7.25 12.47 0.79
CA GLU A 180 -8.62 12.94 0.97
C GLU A 180 -9.62 12.13 0.13
N ARG A 181 -9.27 11.86 -1.14
CA ARG A 181 -10.10 11.04 -2.01
C ARG A 181 -10.21 9.59 -1.53
N LEU A 182 -9.12 8.99 -1.07
CA LEU A 182 -9.13 7.64 -0.49
C LEU A 182 -10.10 7.58 0.70
N ARG A 183 -10.07 8.59 1.56
CA ARG A 183 -10.99 8.72 2.69
C ARG A 183 -12.45 8.86 2.24
N GLU A 184 -12.73 9.73 1.26
CA GLU A 184 -14.08 9.92 0.71
C GLU A 184 -14.64 8.61 0.13
N CYS A 185 -13.85 7.87 -0.64
CA CYS A 185 -14.31 6.61 -1.23
C CYS A 185 -14.42 5.49 -0.19
N SER A 186 -13.58 5.48 0.85
CA SER A 186 -13.63 4.46 1.91
C SER A 186 -14.84 4.60 2.83
N ASN A 187 -15.36 5.81 3.02
CA ASN A 187 -16.54 6.07 3.84
C ASN A 187 -17.82 5.40 3.31
N LYS A 188 -17.80 4.89 2.09
CA LYS A 188 -18.93 4.15 1.48
C LYS A 188 -18.98 2.68 1.90
N PHE A 189 -17.93 2.18 2.55
CA PHE A 189 -17.78 0.77 2.86
C PHE A 189 -17.98 0.51 4.36
N ASN A 190 -18.55 -0.64 4.68
CA ASN A 190 -18.71 -1.10 6.07
C ASN A 190 -17.42 -1.74 6.64
N VAL A 191 -16.31 -1.66 5.92
CA VAL A 191 -15.00 -2.21 6.30
C VAL A 191 -14.06 -1.06 6.57
N GLY A 192 -13.38 -1.10 7.71
CA GLY A 192 -12.37 -0.08 8.06
C GLY A 192 -11.21 -0.08 7.05
N VAL A 193 -10.86 1.11 6.54
CA VAL A 193 -9.70 1.31 5.65
C VAL A 193 -8.67 2.18 6.36
N HIS A 194 -7.41 1.73 6.37
CA HIS A 194 -6.30 2.46 6.97
C HIS A 194 -5.15 2.61 5.96
N LEU A 195 -4.60 3.81 5.86
CA LEU A 195 -3.45 4.10 4.99
C LEU A 195 -2.15 4.09 5.80
N TYR A 196 -1.18 3.30 5.36
CA TYR A 196 0.22 3.40 5.77
C TYR A 196 1.04 4.00 4.64
N VAL A 197 1.71 5.11 4.89
CA VAL A 197 2.48 5.84 3.88
C VAL A 197 3.73 6.44 4.51
N VAL A 198 4.85 6.44 3.78
CA VAL A 198 6.12 6.97 4.29
C VAL A 198 6.13 8.50 4.30
N ALA A 199 5.56 9.14 3.29
CA ALA A 199 5.43 10.59 3.22
C ALA A 199 4.19 11.04 2.45
N ILE A 200 3.71 12.23 2.79
CA ILE A 200 2.63 12.91 2.05
C ILE A 200 3.22 14.20 1.47
N ASP A 201 3.13 14.34 0.15
CA ASP A 201 3.50 15.53 -0.59
C ASP A 201 2.26 16.41 -0.84
N GLU A 202 2.46 17.73 -0.88
CA GLU A 202 1.35 18.68 -0.88
C GLU A 202 0.62 18.81 -2.22
N GLN A 203 1.32 18.54 -3.35
CA GLN A 203 0.83 18.95 -4.67
C GLN A 203 0.81 17.81 -5.68
N LEU A 204 -0.11 17.95 -6.65
CA LEU A 204 -0.10 17.24 -7.92
C LEU A 204 0.17 18.24 -9.04
N ASN A 205 0.91 17.83 -10.08
CA ASN A 205 1.01 18.61 -11.31
C ASN A 205 -0.24 18.40 -12.19
N ASP A 206 -0.32 19.14 -13.30
CA ASP A 206 -1.46 19.09 -14.24
C ASP A 206 -1.69 17.71 -14.89
N LYS A 207 -0.71 16.82 -14.82
CA LYS A 207 -0.82 15.42 -15.30
C LYS A 207 -1.17 14.44 -14.18
N GLY A 208 -1.36 14.93 -12.95
CA GLY A 208 -1.69 14.11 -11.78
C GLY A 208 -0.49 13.34 -11.19
N PHE A 209 0.75 13.80 -11.44
CA PHE A 209 1.94 13.29 -10.74
C PHE A 209 2.18 14.05 -9.44
N ILE A 210 2.65 13.32 -8.43
CA ILE A 210 3.00 13.88 -7.13
C ILE A 210 4.24 14.77 -7.25
N VAL A 211 4.22 15.95 -6.61
CA VAL A 211 5.32 16.93 -6.59
C VAL A 211 5.71 17.24 -5.15
N PRO A 212 7.01 17.09 -4.79
CA PRO A 212 8.17 16.69 -5.58
C PRO A 212 8.13 15.22 -6.03
N GLY A 213 7.39 14.33 -5.36
CA GLY A 213 7.17 12.96 -5.79
C GLY A 213 8.43 12.12 -5.90
N LEU A 214 8.34 11.10 -6.76
CA LEU A 214 9.47 10.24 -7.13
C LEU A 214 9.42 9.83 -8.63
N GLY A 215 8.68 10.57 -9.45
CA GLY A 215 8.46 10.25 -10.87
C GLY A 215 7.42 9.15 -11.08
N ASP A 216 7.42 8.50 -12.23
CA ASP A 216 6.61 7.31 -12.47
C ASP A 216 7.28 6.07 -11.85
N ALA A 217 6.63 5.49 -10.83
CA ALA A 217 7.20 4.35 -10.12
C ALA A 217 7.24 3.07 -10.96
N GLY A 218 6.30 2.91 -11.91
CA GLY A 218 6.30 1.78 -12.84
C GLY A 218 7.48 1.81 -13.78
N ASP A 219 7.70 2.95 -14.43
CA ASP A 219 8.80 3.15 -15.37
C ASP A 219 10.15 3.14 -14.66
N ARG A 220 10.26 3.77 -13.49
CA ARG A 220 11.48 3.73 -12.68
C ARG A 220 11.84 2.33 -12.17
N ALA A 221 10.85 1.46 -11.99
CA ALA A 221 11.08 0.08 -11.55
C ALA A 221 11.28 -0.91 -12.71
N PHE A 222 10.67 -0.69 -13.86
CA PHE A 222 10.59 -1.71 -14.92
C PHE A 222 10.98 -1.22 -16.32
N GLY A 223 11.17 0.08 -16.55
CA GLY A 223 11.49 0.70 -17.84
C GLY A 223 10.27 1.07 -18.64
#